data_743e8e2e5865d7515a673a6784fa6a14
#
_entry.id   743e8e2e5865d7515a673a6784fa6a14
#
_cell.length_a   1.000
_cell.length_b   1.000
_cell.length_c   1.000
_cell.angle_alpha   90.00
_cell.angle_beta   90.00
_cell.angle_gamma   90.00
#
_symmetry.space_group_name_H-M   'P 1'
#
loop_
_entity.id
_entity.type
_entity.pdbx_description
1 polymer ?
#
loop_
_entity_poly.entity_id
_entity_poly.type
_entity_poly.pdbx_seq_one_letter_code
_entity_poly.pdbx_strand_id
1 'polypeptide(L)'
;MTPKDYNDNFHNFHLLDSINSAKEIIPLFLNYFKPSCVLDVGCGLGLWLSVFKEKGCEVFGIDSNYVIKEDLVIDKEDFKSFNLNEAYYLNKKFDLAISLEVAEHILPQNAEIFIDSLCAHGDLVLFSAAVPGQEGTLHYNEQNNGYWVEKFEKNGYQCVDFLRHMIWNNSKISWWYRQNILIFIKKSEFENLRYESIVKQMNDPINTYIHPELLRYKTQKADKIERILNNPISIIKYYLNGKKLT
;
A
#
# COMPACT_ATOMS: atom_id res chain seq x y z
N MET A 1 12.56 -0.55 -15.81
CA MET A 1 11.18 -0.19 -16.20
C MET A 1 11.29 0.92 -17.22
N THR A 2 10.77 0.77 -18.42
CA THR A 2 10.68 1.89 -19.36
C THR A 2 9.31 2.55 -19.20
N PRO A 3 9.17 3.89 -19.40
CA PRO A 3 7.88 4.59 -19.28
C PRO A 3 6.76 4.03 -20.18
N LYS A 4 7.09 3.17 -21.13
CA LYS A 4 6.14 2.55 -22.08
C LYS A 4 5.32 1.38 -21.52
N ASP A 5 5.68 0.82 -20.36
CA ASP A 5 4.96 -0.32 -19.76
C ASP A 5 3.74 0.10 -18.93
N TYR A 6 3.57 1.38 -18.72
CA TYR A 6 2.39 1.98 -18.08
C TYR A 6 1.41 2.41 -19.16
N ASN A 7 0.40 1.59 -19.38
CA ASN A 7 -0.71 1.93 -20.30
C ASN A 7 -1.51 3.09 -19.70
N ASP A 8 -1.56 4.25 -20.37
CA ASP A 8 -2.13 5.52 -19.89
C ASP A 8 -3.52 5.39 -19.25
N ASN A 9 -4.37 4.50 -19.76
CA ASN A 9 -5.70 4.25 -19.22
C ASN A 9 -5.68 3.48 -17.88
N PHE A 10 -4.76 2.56 -17.70
CA PHE A 10 -4.59 1.80 -16.46
C PHE A 10 -4.03 2.69 -15.35
N HIS A 11 -3.07 3.54 -15.71
CA HIS A 11 -2.47 4.52 -14.83
C HIS A 11 -3.51 5.52 -14.27
N ASN A 12 -4.34 6.10 -15.14
CA ASN A 12 -5.37 7.05 -14.72
C ASN A 12 -6.43 6.43 -13.81
N PHE A 13 -6.79 5.15 -14.00
CA PHE A 13 -7.78 4.48 -13.15
C PHE A 13 -7.22 4.24 -11.74
N HIS A 14 -5.98 3.79 -11.62
CA HIS A 14 -5.32 3.61 -10.32
C HIS A 14 -5.09 4.92 -9.56
N LEU A 15 -4.83 6.02 -10.26
CA LEU A 15 -4.70 7.34 -9.63
C LEU A 15 -6.02 7.79 -8.97
N LEU A 16 -7.15 7.62 -9.65
CA LEU A 16 -8.47 7.93 -9.11
C LEU A 16 -8.84 7.04 -7.91
N ASP A 17 -8.53 5.77 -7.99
CA ASP A 17 -8.76 4.82 -6.90
C ASP A 17 -7.93 5.16 -5.67
N SER A 18 -6.67 5.53 -5.87
CA SER A 18 -5.75 5.92 -4.79
C SER A 18 -6.23 7.19 -4.08
N ILE A 19 -6.51 8.27 -4.81
CA ILE A 19 -6.96 9.53 -4.22
C ILE A 19 -8.31 9.41 -3.53
N ASN A 20 -9.26 8.65 -4.09
CA ASN A 20 -10.56 8.40 -3.47
C ASN A 20 -10.41 7.61 -2.17
N SER A 21 -9.56 6.57 -2.17
CA SER A 21 -9.26 5.79 -0.97
C SER A 21 -8.60 6.66 0.11
N ALA A 22 -7.64 7.50 -0.25
CA ALA A 22 -6.99 8.42 0.66
C ALA A 22 -7.98 9.39 1.31
N LYS A 23 -8.92 9.97 0.53
CA LYS A 23 -9.95 10.89 1.02
C LYS A 23 -10.92 10.25 2.02
N GLU A 24 -11.16 8.96 1.93
CA GLU A 24 -12.00 8.22 2.87
C GLU A 24 -11.21 7.73 4.10
N ILE A 25 -9.98 7.24 3.91
CA ILE A 25 -9.19 6.62 4.98
C ILE A 25 -8.52 7.66 5.89
N ILE A 26 -7.92 8.70 5.33
CA ILE A 26 -7.14 9.68 6.11
C ILE A 26 -8.00 10.39 7.16
N PRO A 27 -9.22 10.87 6.88
CA PRO A 27 -10.06 11.47 7.93
C PRO A 27 -10.39 10.51 9.07
N LEU A 28 -10.63 9.23 8.78
CA LEU A 28 -10.87 8.19 9.79
C LEU A 28 -9.61 7.98 10.65
N PHE A 29 -8.45 7.85 9.99
CA PHE A 29 -7.16 7.70 10.67
C PHE A 29 -6.87 8.89 11.60
N LEU A 30 -7.10 10.12 11.14
CA LEU A 30 -6.85 11.35 11.89
C LEU A 30 -7.77 11.54 13.12
N ASN A 31 -8.88 10.81 13.25
CA ASN A 31 -9.66 10.79 14.47
C ASN A 31 -8.90 10.13 15.64
N TYR A 32 -7.97 9.24 15.34
CA TYR A 32 -7.21 8.48 16.34
C TYR A 32 -5.76 8.96 16.46
N PHE A 33 -5.15 9.32 15.34
CA PHE A 33 -3.75 9.72 15.25
C PHE A 33 -3.68 11.13 14.66
N LYS A 34 -2.84 11.98 15.22
CA LYS A 34 -2.73 13.40 14.81
C LYS A 34 -1.28 13.73 14.44
N PRO A 35 -0.75 13.15 13.36
CA PRO A 35 0.58 13.47 12.90
C PRO A 35 0.63 14.92 12.40
N SER A 36 1.70 15.63 12.74
CA SER A 36 2.03 16.95 12.20
C SER A 36 2.88 16.84 10.94
N CYS A 37 3.67 15.77 10.82
CA CYS A 37 4.50 15.49 9.65
C CYS A 37 4.42 14.03 9.22
N VAL A 38 4.32 13.81 7.90
CA VAL A 38 4.08 12.51 7.25
C VAL A 38 5.14 12.24 6.20
N LEU A 39 5.75 11.06 6.26
CA LEU A 39 6.59 10.49 5.21
C LEU A 39 5.77 9.45 4.42
N ASP A 40 5.82 9.49 3.10
CA ASP A 40 5.28 8.44 2.23
C ASP A 40 6.43 7.76 1.47
N VAL A 41 6.57 6.46 1.69
CA VAL A 41 7.62 5.61 1.09
C VAL A 41 7.01 4.78 -0.01
N GLY A 42 7.36 5.12 -1.25
CA GLY A 42 6.68 4.64 -2.46
C GLY A 42 5.48 5.52 -2.81
N CYS A 43 5.68 6.84 -2.71
CA CYS A 43 4.59 7.82 -2.79
C CYS A 43 3.97 7.98 -4.17
N GLY A 44 4.59 7.42 -5.22
CA GLY A 44 4.18 7.68 -6.60
C GLY A 44 4.13 9.19 -6.89
N LEU A 45 3.00 9.67 -7.37
CA LEU A 45 2.79 11.10 -7.63
C LEU A 45 2.44 11.92 -6.37
N GLY A 46 2.41 11.31 -5.17
CA GLY A 46 2.11 12.00 -3.92
C GLY A 46 0.63 12.18 -3.61
N LEU A 47 -0.25 11.33 -4.17
CA LEU A 47 -1.71 11.45 -4.00
C LEU A 47 -2.15 11.34 -2.54
N TRP A 48 -1.60 10.39 -1.79
CA TRP A 48 -1.87 10.25 -0.35
C TRP A 48 -1.35 11.46 0.43
N LEU A 49 -0.15 11.92 0.09
CA LEU A 49 0.46 13.10 0.72
C LEU A 49 -0.36 14.37 0.46
N SER A 50 -0.94 14.52 -0.74
CA SER A 50 -1.78 15.69 -1.04
C SER A 50 -2.97 15.79 -0.09
N VAL A 51 -3.60 14.66 0.27
CA VAL A 51 -4.71 14.64 1.23
C VAL A 51 -4.25 14.95 2.66
N PHE A 52 -3.07 14.44 3.09
CA PHE A 52 -2.49 14.84 4.38
C PHE A 52 -2.16 16.33 4.41
N LYS A 53 -1.62 16.89 3.32
CA LYS A 53 -1.31 18.30 3.19
C LYS A 53 -2.58 19.18 3.28
N GLU A 54 -3.68 18.76 2.63
CA GLU A 54 -5.00 19.40 2.78
C GLU A 54 -5.52 19.39 4.23
N LYS A 55 -5.08 18.44 5.05
CA LYS A 55 -5.42 18.34 6.49
C LYS A 55 -4.43 19.10 7.39
N GLY A 56 -3.47 19.81 6.82
CA GLY A 56 -2.52 20.65 7.55
C GLY A 56 -1.25 19.94 8.01
N CYS A 57 -0.96 18.73 7.52
CA CYS A 57 0.29 18.05 7.80
C CYS A 57 1.42 18.57 6.91
N GLU A 58 2.64 18.67 7.45
CA GLU A 58 3.85 18.67 6.62
C GLU A 58 4.00 17.30 5.95
N VAL A 59 4.42 17.28 4.69
CA VAL A 59 4.52 16.04 3.92
C VAL A 59 5.91 15.91 3.29
N PHE A 60 6.34 14.66 3.13
CA PHE A 60 7.54 14.35 2.36
C PHE A 60 7.37 12.98 1.68
N GLY A 61 7.67 12.90 0.40
CA GLY A 61 7.55 11.68 -0.39
C GLY A 61 8.91 11.17 -0.84
N ILE A 62 9.07 9.85 -0.82
CA ILE A 62 10.18 9.19 -1.52
C ILE A 62 9.65 8.09 -2.43
N ASP A 63 10.26 7.99 -3.60
CA ASP A 63 9.97 6.92 -4.56
C ASP A 63 11.19 6.72 -5.48
N SER A 64 11.15 5.77 -6.37
CA SER A 64 12.25 5.53 -7.30
C SER A 64 12.29 6.58 -8.43
N ASN A 65 13.33 6.54 -9.22
CA ASN A 65 13.62 7.54 -10.25
C ASN A 65 12.72 7.49 -11.49
N TYR A 66 11.76 6.57 -11.55
CA TYR A 66 10.76 6.54 -12.63
C TYR A 66 9.67 7.62 -12.42
N VAL A 67 9.51 8.16 -11.20
CA VAL A 67 8.55 9.23 -10.92
C VAL A 67 9.01 10.52 -11.61
N ILE A 68 8.16 11.04 -12.49
CA ILE A 68 8.40 12.30 -13.19
C ILE A 68 7.99 13.43 -12.25
N LYS A 69 8.95 14.28 -11.86
CA LYS A 69 8.71 15.33 -10.87
C LYS A 69 7.71 16.40 -11.33
N GLU A 70 7.55 16.55 -12.64
CA GLU A 70 6.57 17.46 -13.24
C GLU A 70 5.12 17.03 -13.00
N ASP A 71 4.89 15.72 -12.79
CA ASP A 71 3.57 15.14 -12.59
C ASP A 71 3.19 15.03 -11.10
N LEU A 72 4.10 15.40 -10.19
CA LEU A 72 3.83 15.40 -8.75
C LEU A 72 2.68 16.34 -8.39
N VAL A 73 1.78 15.86 -7.53
CA VAL A 73 0.68 16.66 -6.95
C VAL A 73 1.04 17.30 -5.60
N ILE A 74 2.28 17.12 -5.16
CA ILE A 74 2.92 17.80 -4.02
C ILE A 74 4.04 18.68 -4.53
N ASP A 75 4.58 19.56 -3.68
CA ASP A 75 5.70 20.42 -4.07
C ASP A 75 6.95 19.55 -4.37
N LYS A 76 7.71 19.94 -5.39
CA LYS A 76 8.89 19.18 -5.83
C LYS A 76 9.98 19.07 -4.77
N GLU A 77 10.03 20.05 -3.88
CA GLU A 77 10.91 20.13 -2.71
C GLU A 77 10.54 19.10 -1.64
N ASP A 78 9.27 18.70 -1.59
CA ASP A 78 8.74 17.69 -0.69
C ASP A 78 8.95 16.24 -1.24
N PHE A 79 9.75 16.09 -2.29
CA PHE A 79 10.03 14.80 -2.92
C PHE A 79 11.52 14.54 -3.11
N LYS A 80 11.92 13.29 -2.84
CA LYS A 80 13.27 12.81 -3.15
C LYS A 80 13.25 11.40 -3.73
N SER A 81 14.07 11.20 -4.77
CA SER A 81 14.20 9.87 -5.39
C SER A 81 15.18 8.99 -4.61
N PHE A 82 14.78 7.73 -4.34
CA PHE A 82 15.58 6.68 -3.73
C PHE A 82 15.31 5.33 -4.39
N ASN A 83 16.30 4.44 -4.38
CA ASN A 83 16.08 3.04 -4.69
C ASN A 83 15.54 2.34 -3.42
N LEU A 84 14.25 2.02 -3.39
CA LEU A 84 13.60 1.41 -2.23
C LEU A 84 14.05 -0.04 -1.96
N ASN A 85 14.82 -0.67 -2.85
CA ASN A 85 15.50 -1.94 -2.61
C ASN A 85 16.84 -1.79 -1.85
N GLU A 86 17.21 -0.58 -1.47
CA GLU A 86 18.42 -0.26 -0.72
C GLU A 86 18.04 0.48 0.57
N ALA A 87 18.95 0.49 1.56
CA ALA A 87 18.76 1.29 2.76
C ALA A 87 18.74 2.78 2.41
N TYR A 88 17.80 3.52 2.97
CA TYR A 88 17.73 4.98 2.85
C TYR A 88 17.64 5.63 4.22
N TYR A 89 18.14 6.86 4.30
CA TYR A 89 18.11 7.66 5.52
C TYR A 89 17.93 9.15 5.21
N LEU A 90 16.93 9.77 5.85
CA LEU A 90 16.52 11.15 5.58
C LEU A 90 17.00 12.16 6.64
N ASN A 91 17.77 11.73 7.66
CA ASN A 91 18.17 12.55 8.80
C ASN A 91 17.01 13.30 9.49
N LYS A 92 15.77 12.79 9.35
CA LYS A 92 14.55 13.37 9.92
C LYS A 92 13.65 12.23 10.39
N LYS A 93 13.02 12.41 11.55
CA LYS A 93 11.90 11.60 12.02
C LYS A 93 10.59 12.26 11.63
N PHE A 94 9.58 11.44 11.38
CA PHE A 94 8.22 11.85 11.07
C PHE A 94 7.27 11.29 12.13
N ASP A 95 6.15 11.98 12.36
CA ASP A 95 5.13 11.47 13.29
C ASP A 95 4.42 10.24 12.72
N LEU A 96 4.37 10.13 11.40
CA LEU A 96 3.79 9.03 10.67
C LEU A 96 4.64 8.70 9.43
N ALA A 97 5.00 7.44 9.26
CA ALA A 97 5.46 6.93 7.97
C ALA A 97 4.35 6.10 7.33
N ILE A 98 4.11 6.27 6.04
CA ILE A 98 3.18 5.43 5.28
C ILE A 98 3.91 4.70 4.17
N SER A 99 3.46 3.49 3.84
CA SER A 99 3.89 2.76 2.65
C SER A 99 2.75 1.83 2.23
N LEU A 100 2.10 2.13 1.12
CA LEU A 100 0.82 1.54 0.75
C LEU A 100 0.89 0.93 -0.65
N GLU A 101 0.76 -0.43 -0.72
CA GLU A 101 0.89 -1.22 -1.95
C GLU A 101 2.25 -0.99 -2.64
N VAL A 102 3.32 -1.12 -1.88
CA VAL A 102 4.71 -0.91 -2.32
C VAL A 102 5.60 -2.12 -2.04
N ALA A 103 5.46 -2.73 -0.86
CA ALA A 103 6.38 -3.76 -0.38
C ALA A 103 6.35 -5.05 -1.22
N GLU A 104 5.26 -5.31 -1.95
CA GLU A 104 5.16 -6.39 -2.93
C GLU A 104 6.06 -6.19 -4.17
N HIS A 105 6.50 -4.94 -4.43
CA HIS A 105 7.45 -4.61 -5.50
C HIS A 105 8.92 -4.69 -5.04
N ILE A 106 9.15 -4.80 -3.72
CA ILE A 106 10.48 -4.97 -3.16
C ILE A 106 10.91 -6.42 -3.32
N LEU A 107 12.15 -6.65 -3.77
CA LEU A 107 12.68 -8.00 -3.89
C LEU A 107 12.68 -8.70 -2.53
N PRO A 108 12.29 -9.99 -2.43
CA PRO A 108 12.15 -10.70 -1.16
C PRO A 108 13.39 -10.62 -0.25
N GLN A 109 14.59 -10.66 -0.83
CA GLN A 109 15.85 -10.54 -0.08
C GLN A 109 16.09 -9.15 0.53
N ASN A 110 15.40 -8.12 0.02
CA ASN A 110 15.54 -6.74 0.47
C ASN A 110 14.39 -6.29 1.41
N ALA A 111 13.43 -7.18 1.67
CA ALA A 111 12.25 -6.86 2.47
C ALA A 111 12.59 -6.43 3.90
N GLU A 112 13.63 -7.02 4.53
CA GLU A 112 14.11 -6.60 5.85
C GLU A 112 14.66 -5.18 5.82
N ILE A 113 15.57 -4.88 4.88
CA ILE A 113 16.17 -3.55 4.71
C ILE A 113 15.10 -2.48 4.47
N PHE A 114 14.07 -2.82 3.68
CA PHE A 114 12.95 -1.92 3.43
C PHE A 114 12.17 -1.59 4.70
N ILE A 115 11.79 -2.59 5.50
CA ILE A 115 11.06 -2.39 6.75
C ILE A 115 11.93 -1.68 7.80
N ASP A 116 13.21 -2.04 7.92
CA ASP A 116 14.15 -1.38 8.82
C ASP A 116 14.27 0.11 8.50
N SER A 117 14.40 0.44 7.20
CA SER A 117 14.46 1.83 6.74
C SER A 117 13.16 2.58 7.04
N LEU A 118 11.99 1.95 6.84
CA LEU A 118 10.70 2.54 7.16
C LEU A 118 10.57 2.82 8.67
N CYS A 119 10.90 1.85 9.51
CA CYS A 119 10.90 1.95 10.98
C CYS A 119 11.91 2.99 11.50
N ALA A 120 13.00 3.24 10.78
CA ALA A 120 13.97 4.27 11.16
C ALA A 120 13.37 5.68 11.09
N HIS A 121 12.27 5.91 10.35
CA HIS A 121 11.73 7.23 10.07
C HIS A 121 10.44 7.59 10.82
N GLY A 122 9.68 6.62 11.36
CA GLY A 122 8.45 6.92 12.09
C GLY A 122 8.12 5.88 13.13
N ASP A 123 7.75 6.28 14.34
CA ASP A 123 7.35 5.35 15.41
C ASP A 123 5.87 4.91 15.28
N LEU A 124 5.13 5.51 14.35
CA LEU A 124 3.81 5.11 13.85
C LEU A 124 3.91 4.87 12.35
N VAL A 125 3.41 3.72 11.88
CA VAL A 125 3.45 3.33 10.47
C VAL A 125 2.06 2.90 10.01
N LEU A 126 1.60 3.43 8.87
CA LEU A 126 0.45 2.95 8.12
C LEU A 126 0.96 2.18 6.90
N PHE A 127 0.65 0.89 6.82
CA PHE A 127 1.25 -0.02 5.86
C PHE A 127 0.21 -0.87 5.15
N SER A 128 0.42 -1.14 3.87
CA SER A 128 -0.27 -2.21 3.16
C SER A 128 0.65 -2.83 2.12
N ALA A 129 0.43 -4.10 1.84
CA ALA A 129 1.10 -4.82 0.76
C ALA A 129 0.20 -5.93 0.22
N ALA A 130 0.32 -6.21 -1.08
CA ALA A 130 -0.45 -7.23 -1.76
C ALA A 130 -0.25 -8.61 -1.14
N VAL A 131 -1.38 -9.30 -0.89
CA VAL A 131 -1.37 -10.69 -0.44
C VAL A 131 -1.19 -11.67 -1.60
N PRO A 132 -0.75 -12.94 -1.35
CA PRO A 132 -0.57 -13.95 -2.39
C PRO A 132 -1.81 -14.11 -3.25
N GLY A 133 -1.63 -14.02 -4.56
CA GLY A 133 -2.68 -14.12 -5.55
C GLY A 133 -3.44 -12.82 -5.80
N GLN A 134 -3.07 -11.69 -5.23
CA GLN A 134 -3.64 -10.39 -5.58
C GLN A 134 -3.35 -10.03 -7.03
N GLU A 135 -2.17 -10.41 -7.51
CA GLU A 135 -1.66 -10.09 -8.83
C GLU A 135 -1.45 -8.57 -9.04
N GLY A 136 -0.51 -8.24 -9.85
CA GLY A 136 -0.16 -6.87 -10.21
C GLY A 136 1.10 -6.83 -11.07
N THR A 137 1.38 -5.67 -11.64
CA THR A 137 2.58 -5.48 -12.44
C THR A 137 3.81 -5.45 -11.53
N LEU A 138 4.79 -6.34 -11.77
CA LEU A 138 6.04 -6.42 -11.00
C LEU A 138 5.84 -6.73 -9.51
N HIS A 139 4.84 -7.53 -9.15
CA HIS A 139 4.71 -8.08 -7.81
C HIS A 139 5.72 -9.25 -7.66
N TYR A 140 6.84 -8.99 -7.03
CA TYR A 140 7.89 -9.98 -6.76
C TYR A 140 7.73 -10.64 -5.39
N ASN A 141 6.96 -10.02 -4.49
CA ASN A 141 6.94 -10.36 -3.07
C ASN A 141 5.53 -10.23 -2.45
N GLU A 142 4.54 -10.84 -3.09
CA GLU A 142 3.22 -10.99 -2.46
C GLU A 142 3.32 -11.91 -1.23
N GLN A 143 2.99 -11.39 -0.05
CA GLN A 143 3.15 -12.12 1.21
C GLN A 143 1.89 -12.00 2.08
N ASN A 144 1.65 -13.04 2.91
CA ASN A 144 0.63 -12.95 3.94
C ASN A 144 0.98 -11.86 4.97
N ASN A 145 -0.04 -11.25 5.58
CA ASN A 145 0.17 -10.17 6.55
C ASN A 145 1.13 -10.55 7.68
N GLY A 146 1.11 -11.81 8.14
CA GLY A 146 2.01 -12.31 9.18
C GLY A 146 3.50 -12.17 8.84
N TYR A 147 3.88 -12.28 7.57
CA TYR A 147 5.26 -12.07 7.11
C TYR A 147 5.74 -10.64 7.38
N TRP A 148 4.89 -9.67 7.11
CA TRP A 148 5.21 -8.26 7.37
C TRP A 148 5.16 -7.95 8.86
N VAL A 149 4.15 -8.48 9.58
CA VAL A 149 4.03 -8.35 11.04
C VAL A 149 5.30 -8.80 11.74
N GLU A 150 5.84 -9.99 11.38
CA GLU A 150 7.09 -10.49 11.96
C GLU A 150 8.27 -9.52 11.78
N LYS A 151 8.40 -8.89 10.61
CA LYS A 151 9.47 -7.93 10.35
C LYS A 151 9.33 -6.64 11.16
N PHE A 152 8.13 -6.13 11.31
CA PHE A 152 7.85 -4.98 12.17
C PHE A 152 8.08 -5.33 13.65
N GLU A 153 7.69 -6.52 14.10
CA GLU A 153 7.92 -6.99 15.47
C GLU A 153 9.40 -7.08 15.81
N LYS A 154 10.26 -7.55 14.90
CA LYS A 154 11.73 -7.54 15.05
C LYS A 154 12.26 -6.12 15.25
N ASN A 155 11.63 -5.11 14.68
CA ASN A 155 11.95 -3.69 14.86
C ASN A 155 11.31 -3.06 16.10
N GLY A 156 10.65 -3.87 16.95
CA GLY A 156 10.04 -3.42 18.20
C GLY A 156 8.67 -2.75 18.02
N TYR A 157 7.98 -3.01 16.90
CA TYR A 157 6.62 -2.54 16.66
C TYR A 157 5.59 -3.59 17.02
N GLN A 158 4.37 -3.14 17.24
CA GLN A 158 3.19 -3.98 17.39
C GLN A 158 2.20 -3.61 16.29
N CYS A 159 1.61 -4.63 15.67
CA CYS A 159 0.54 -4.46 14.70
C CYS A 159 -0.80 -4.19 15.39
N VAL A 160 -1.57 -3.28 14.79
CA VAL A 160 -2.87 -2.83 15.27
C VAL A 160 -3.85 -2.84 14.11
N ASP A 161 -4.78 -3.82 14.12
CA ASP A 161 -5.69 -4.08 13.01
C ASP A 161 -7.13 -3.62 13.30
N PHE A 162 -7.35 -2.32 13.43
CA PHE A 162 -8.74 -1.83 13.58
C PHE A 162 -9.27 -1.13 12.33
N LEU A 163 -8.38 -0.52 11.57
CA LEU A 163 -8.79 0.30 10.44
C LEU A 163 -9.48 -0.54 9.36
N ARG A 164 -8.98 -1.75 9.09
CA ARG A 164 -9.61 -2.68 8.13
C ARG A 164 -11.08 -2.95 8.47
N HIS A 165 -11.39 -3.20 9.74
CA HIS A 165 -12.77 -3.45 10.18
C HIS A 165 -13.70 -2.26 9.93
N MET A 166 -13.19 -1.04 10.11
CA MET A 166 -13.98 0.17 9.90
C MET A 166 -14.27 0.44 8.42
N ILE A 167 -13.32 0.09 7.55
CA ILE A 167 -13.40 0.43 6.12
C ILE A 167 -13.86 -0.73 5.23
N TRP A 168 -13.98 -1.96 5.78
CA TRP A 168 -14.23 -3.19 5.02
C TRP A 168 -15.36 -3.10 3.99
N ASN A 169 -16.45 -2.47 4.36
CA ASN A 169 -17.65 -2.35 3.53
C ASN A 169 -17.76 -1.01 2.77
N ASN A 170 -16.77 -0.13 2.88
CA ASN A 170 -16.82 1.16 2.20
C ASN A 170 -16.38 1.02 0.72
N SER A 171 -17.36 0.96 -0.19
CA SER A 171 -17.12 0.78 -1.63
C SER A 171 -16.42 1.96 -2.32
N LYS A 172 -16.24 3.10 -1.65
CA LYS A 172 -15.45 4.23 -2.17
C LYS A 172 -13.95 4.00 -2.00
N ILE A 173 -13.56 3.02 -1.16
CA ILE A 173 -12.18 2.63 -0.94
C ILE A 173 -11.91 1.40 -1.80
N SER A 174 -10.83 1.40 -2.52
CA SER A 174 -10.41 0.25 -3.31
C SER A 174 -10.21 -0.98 -2.43
N TRP A 175 -10.67 -2.13 -2.91
CA TRP A 175 -10.75 -3.36 -2.12
C TRP A 175 -9.39 -3.82 -1.57
N TRP A 176 -8.28 -3.53 -2.27
CA TRP A 176 -6.94 -3.89 -1.80
C TRP A 176 -6.53 -3.12 -0.54
N TYR A 177 -6.83 -1.83 -0.41
CA TYR A 177 -6.60 -1.11 0.86
C TYR A 177 -7.49 -1.65 1.98
N ARG A 178 -8.78 -1.94 1.69
CA ARG A 178 -9.72 -2.52 2.67
C ARG A 178 -9.23 -3.88 3.17
N GLN A 179 -8.52 -4.62 2.33
CA GLN A 179 -7.98 -5.94 2.63
C GLN A 179 -6.64 -5.88 3.37
N ASN A 180 -5.73 -4.99 2.96
CA ASN A 180 -4.31 -5.09 3.28
C ASN A 180 -3.85 -4.12 4.36
N ILE A 181 -4.58 -3.01 4.59
CA ILE A 181 -4.08 -1.90 5.41
C ILE A 181 -3.95 -2.29 6.88
N LEU A 182 -2.79 -2.03 7.46
CA LEU A 182 -2.44 -2.31 8.85
C LEU A 182 -1.76 -1.09 9.46
N ILE A 183 -1.85 -0.95 10.76
CA ILE A 183 -1.14 0.07 11.53
C ILE A 183 -0.08 -0.62 12.39
N PHE A 184 1.11 -0.06 12.42
CA PHE A 184 2.19 -0.51 13.28
C PHE A 184 2.61 0.64 14.20
N ILE A 185 2.69 0.36 15.49
CA ILE A 185 3.06 1.32 16.53
C ILE A 185 4.27 0.77 17.28
N LYS A 186 5.28 1.60 17.47
CA LYS A 186 6.45 1.20 18.24
C LYS A 186 6.06 0.88 19.70
N LYS A 187 6.53 -0.22 20.24
CA LYS A 187 6.11 -0.72 21.56
C LYS A 187 6.34 0.29 22.67
N SER A 188 7.40 1.10 22.60
CA SER A 188 7.66 2.18 23.57
C SER A 188 6.56 3.26 23.60
N GLU A 189 5.83 3.44 22.51
CA GLU A 189 4.75 4.42 22.41
C GLU A 189 3.43 3.92 23.02
N PHE A 190 3.27 2.60 23.22
CA PHE A 190 2.09 2.05 23.90
C PHE A 190 2.03 2.39 25.39
N GLU A 191 3.16 2.67 26.01
CA GLU A 191 3.21 3.13 27.38
C GLU A 191 2.68 4.57 27.53
N ASN A 192 2.59 5.30 26.42
CA ASN A 192 1.91 6.57 26.33
C ASN A 192 0.39 6.35 26.34
N LEU A 193 -0.33 6.87 27.35
CA LEU A 193 -1.79 6.80 27.53
C LEU A 193 -2.61 7.16 26.29
N ARG A 194 -1.97 7.76 25.29
CA ARG A 194 -2.57 8.20 24.02
C ARG A 194 -3.14 7.05 23.18
N TYR A 195 -2.57 5.84 23.26
CA TYR A 195 -2.96 4.68 22.43
C TYR A 195 -3.67 3.57 23.21
N GLU A 196 -3.75 3.68 24.55
CA GLU A 196 -4.30 2.64 25.43
C GLU A 196 -5.74 2.24 25.07
N SER A 197 -6.56 3.22 24.65
CA SER A 197 -7.97 2.98 24.26
C SER A 197 -8.08 2.20 22.93
N ILE A 198 -7.10 2.38 22.04
CA ILE A 198 -7.03 1.68 20.74
C ILE A 198 -6.54 0.25 20.97
N VAL A 199 -5.51 0.08 21.79
CA VAL A 199 -4.89 -1.22 22.10
C VAL A 199 -5.83 -2.15 22.87
N LYS A 200 -6.61 -1.61 23.80
CA LYS A 200 -7.61 -2.40 24.58
C LYS A 200 -8.71 -3.01 23.73
N GLN A 201 -8.98 -2.47 22.54
CA GLN A 201 -9.97 -3.02 21.61
C GLN A 201 -9.45 -4.14 20.72
N MET A 202 -8.16 -4.55 20.87
CA MET A 202 -7.41 -5.26 19.84
C MET A 202 -6.64 -6.48 20.35
N ASN A 203 -7.36 -7.42 20.92
CA ASN A 203 -6.76 -8.71 21.34
C ASN A 203 -6.85 -9.81 20.27
N ASP A 204 -7.27 -9.49 19.03
CA ASP A 204 -7.41 -10.50 18.00
C ASP A 204 -6.09 -10.74 17.25
N PRO A 205 -5.77 -11.99 16.91
CA PRO A 205 -4.60 -12.29 16.10
C PRO A 205 -4.72 -11.64 14.73
N ILE A 206 -3.59 -11.14 14.20
CA ILE A 206 -3.56 -10.56 12.87
C ILE A 206 -3.78 -11.65 11.82
N ASN A 207 -4.92 -11.61 11.16
CA ASN A 207 -5.29 -12.54 10.12
C ASN A 207 -5.08 -11.95 8.73
N THR A 208 -4.73 -12.81 7.78
CA THR A 208 -4.83 -12.48 6.37
C THR A 208 -6.27 -12.69 5.94
N TYR A 209 -6.97 -11.61 5.65
CA TYR A 209 -8.31 -11.65 5.10
C TYR A 209 -8.26 -11.60 3.57
N ILE A 210 -9.19 -12.28 2.92
CA ILE A 210 -9.39 -12.18 1.48
C ILE A 210 -10.71 -11.44 1.24
N HIS A 211 -10.61 -10.27 0.62
CA HIS A 211 -11.79 -9.47 0.34
C HIS A 211 -12.67 -10.15 -0.73
N PRO A 212 -14.00 -10.18 -0.58
CA PRO A 212 -14.90 -10.82 -1.55
C PRO A 212 -14.73 -10.32 -2.99
N GLU A 213 -14.30 -9.08 -3.18
CA GLU A 213 -14.03 -8.53 -4.52
C GLU A 213 -12.82 -9.19 -5.19
N LEU A 214 -11.75 -9.52 -4.44
CA LEU A 214 -10.64 -10.30 -4.98
C LEU A 214 -11.11 -11.68 -5.44
N LEU A 215 -11.90 -12.37 -4.60
CA LEU A 215 -12.45 -13.67 -4.95
C LEU A 215 -13.32 -13.58 -6.22
N ARG A 216 -14.19 -12.57 -6.30
CA ARG A 216 -15.03 -12.33 -7.49
C ARG A 216 -14.18 -12.09 -8.74
N TYR A 217 -13.14 -11.26 -8.64
CA TYR A 217 -12.21 -11.01 -9.75
C TYR A 217 -11.55 -12.31 -10.24
N LYS A 218 -11.06 -13.15 -9.31
CA LYS A 218 -10.42 -14.44 -9.64
C LYS A 218 -11.41 -15.42 -10.26
N THR A 219 -12.62 -15.51 -9.75
CA THR A 219 -13.67 -16.38 -10.30
C THR A 219 -14.04 -15.95 -11.73
N GLN A 220 -14.26 -14.65 -11.96
CA GLN A 220 -14.56 -14.14 -13.31
C GLN A 220 -13.42 -14.39 -14.30
N LYS A 221 -12.17 -14.28 -13.84
CA LYS A 221 -10.99 -14.59 -14.66
C LYS A 221 -10.93 -16.07 -15.01
N ALA A 222 -11.19 -16.96 -14.05
CA ALA A 222 -11.25 -18.41 -14.26
C ALA A 222 -12.37 -18.80 -15.23
N ASP A 223 -13.58 -18.29 -15.02
CA ASP A 223 -14.74 -18.54 -15.91
C ASP A 223 -14.46 -18.07 -17.36
N LYS A 224 -13.78 -16.94 -17.51
CA LYS A 224 -13.37 -16.41 -18.82
C LYS A 224 -12.39 -17.37 -19.51
N ILE A 225 -11.40 -17.86 -18.78
CA ILE A 225 -10.42 -18.81 -19.30
C ILE A 225 -11.11 -20.11 -19.69
N GLU A 226 -11.99 -20.65 -18.84
CA GLU A 226 -12.75 -21.87 -19.12
C GLU A 226 -13.61 -21.73 -20.37
N ARG A 227 -14.33 -20.61 -20.55
CA ARG A 227 -15.10 -20.33 -21.79
C ARG A 227 -14.22 -20.30 -23.03
N ILE A 228 -13.00 -19.75 -22.93
CA ILE A 228 -12.04 -19.72 -24.05
C ILE A 228 -11.58 -21.16 -24.36
N LEU A 229 -11.21 -21.94 -23.36
CA LEU A 229 -10.72 -23.32 -23.54
C LEU A 229 -11.81 -24.26 -24.11
N ASN A 230 -13.06 -24.09 -23.69
CA ASN A 230 -14.18 -24.91 -24.15
C ASN A 230 -14.72 -24.49 -25.54
N ASN A 231 -14.21 -23.40 -26.12
CA ASN A 231 -14.59 -22.94 -27.46
C ASN A 231 -13.38 -22.75 -28.37
N PRO A 232 -13.02 -23.77 -29.19
CA PRO A 232 -11.84 -23.74 -30.06
C PRO A 232 -11.79 -22.53 -31.02
N ILE A 233 -12.96 -22.04 -31.46
CA ILE A 233 -13.06 -20.85 -32.35
C ILE A 233 -12.65 -19.58 -31.60
N SER A 234 -12.97 -19.48 -30.31
CA SER A 234 -12.58 -18.33 -29.48
C SER A 234 -11.08 -18.30 -29.17
N ILE A 235 -10.45 -19.47 -29.09
CA ILE A 235 -8.99 -19.59 -28.96
C ILE A 235 -8.31 -18.99 -30.20
N ILE A 236 -8.76 -19.38 -31.39
CA ILE A 236 -8.21 -18.89 -32.67
C ILE A 236 -8.41 -17.37 -32.77
N LYS A 237 -9.60 -16.85 -32.46
CA LYS A 237 -9.88 -15.41 -32.47
C LYS A 237 -9.03 -14.65 -31.43
N TYR A 238 -8.78 -15.24 -30.26
CA TYR A 238 -7.95 -14.64 -29.23
C TYR A 238 -6.50 -14.45 -29.70
N TYR A 239 -5.92 -15.47 -30.33
CA TYR A 239 -4.56 -15.41 -30.89
C TYR A 239 -4.47 -14.48 -32.10
N LEU A 240 -5.47 -14.48 -32.99
CA LEU A 240 -5.50 -13.60 -34.17
C LEU A 240 -5.61 -12.11 -33.78
N ASN A 241 -6.21 -11.79 -32.63
CA ASN A 241 -6.30 -10.42 -32.11
C ASN A 241 -5.07 -9.97 -31.30
N GLY A 242 -3.99 -10.73 -31.30
CA GLY A 242 -2.70 -10.36 -30.69
C GLY A 242 -2.69 -10.25 -29.17
N LYS A 243 -3.68 -10.79 -28.46
CA LYS A 243 -3.74 -10.79 -26.99
C LYS A 243 -3.12 -12.08 -26.46
N LYS A 244 -2.01 -12.00 -25.76
CA LYS A 244 -1.42 -13.14 -25.03
C LYS A 244 -2.29 -13.48 -23.82
N LEU A 245 -2.41 -14.77 -23.49
CA LEU A 245 -2.92 -15.25 -22.21
C LEU A 245 -1.89 -14.88 -21.13
N THR A 246 -2.09 -13.79 -20.40
CA THR A 246 -1.34 -13.42 -19.21
C THR A 246 -2.26 -13.47 -18.01
#